data_66eb124a437f7ca78cdbd903bb8cd7de
#
_entry.id   66eb124a437f7ca78cdbd903bb8cd7de
#
_cell.length_a   1.000
_cell.length_b   1.000
_cell.length_c   1.000
_cell.angle_alpha   90.00
_cell.angle_beta   90.00
_cell.angle_gamma   90.00
#
_symmetry.space_group_name_H-M   'P 1'
#
loop_
_entity.id
_entity.type
_entity.pdbx_description
1 polymer ?
#
loop_
_entity_poly.entity_id
_entity_poly.type
_entity_poly.pdbx_seq_one_letter_code
_entity_poly.pdbx_strand_id
1 'polypeptide(L)'
;MVTFIGEYSGKIDDKGRVVFPSPFKSLMPSEGDQRLVVKKDIFEDCLEMYTFEEWERQSEEVKSKLNIFNRAHAAFWREYMRDRAVVEPDAKLGRLSIPKKLLESIGGPKVVVFSGNDYKIEIWAKEKYEASGISNEEFLNIAGQLSQER
;
A
#
# COMPACT_ATOMS: atom_id res chain seq x y z
N MET A 1 1.55 13.88 9.81
CA MET A 1 1.90 12.78 8.88
C MET A 1 1.84 11.45 9.63
N VAL A 2 1.24 10.44 9.01
CA VAL A 2 1.06 9.13 9.66
C VAL A 2 2.24 8.22 9.33
N THR A 3 2.78 7.56 10.35
CA THR A 3 3.84 6.56 10.20
C THR A 3 3.29 5.20 10.61
N PHE A 4 3.24 4.27 9.69
CA PHE A 4 2.72 2.92 9.94
C PHE A 4 3.86 1.97 10.28
N ILE A 5 3.75 1.31 11.41
CA ILE A 5 4.74 0.35 11.90
C ILE A 5 4.01 -0.89 12.43
N GLY A 6 4.52 -2.04 12.09
CA GLY A 6 3.99 -3.31 12.59
C GLY A 6 3.41 -4.18 11.50
N GLU A 7 3.20 -5.45 11.83
CA GLU A 7 2.67 -6.45 10.92
C GLU A 7 1.45 -7.12 11.55
N TYR A 8 0.38 -7.25 10.78
CA TYR A 8 -0.89 -7.80 11.27
C TYR A 8 -1.52 -8.65 10.19
N SER A 9 -2.07 -9.79 10.57
CA SER A 9 -2.79 -10.65 9.63
C SER A 9 -4.26 -10.29 9.57
N GLY A 10 -4.87 -10.51 8.41
CA GLY A 10 -6.30 -10.30 8.23
C GLY A 10 -6.89 -11.36 7.32
N LYS A 11 -8.15 -11.67 7.51
CA LYS A 11 -8.89 -12.61 6.67
C LYS A 11 -9.79 -11.83 5.72
N ILE A 12 -9.74 -12.18 4.44
CA ILE A 12 -10.59 -11.61 3.42
C ILE A 12 -11.89 -12.42 3.38
N ASP A 13 -13.04 -11.78 3.53
CA ASP A 13 -14.32 -12.47 3.44
C ASP A 13 -14.77 -12.64 1.97
N ASP A 14 -15.90 -13.30 1.76
CA ASP A 14 -16.41 -13.61 0.42
C ASP A 14 -16.74 -12.35 -0.40
N LYS A 15 -16.90 -11.21 0.25
CA LYS A 15 -17.21 -9.95 -0.41
C LYS A 15 -15.98 -9.05 -0.58
N GLY A 16 -14.79 -9.58 -0.29
CA GLY A 16 -13.55 -8.82 -0.42
C GLY A 16 -13.31 -7.85 0.72
N ARG A 17 -13.96 -8.05 1.86
CA ARG A 17 -13.79 -7.18 3.02
C ARG A 17 -12.78 -7.76 4.00
N VAL A 18 -11.96 -6.89 4.58
CA VAL A 18 -10.96 -7.27 5.57
C VAL A 18 -10.95 -6.20 6.67
N VAL A 19 -10.83 -6.63 7.92
CA VAL A 19 -10.76 -5.68 9.05
C VAL A 19 -9.44 -4.93 8.98
N PHE A 20 -9.53 -3.59 8.98
CA PHE A 20 -8.34 -2.74 9.03
C PHE A 20 -7.72 -2.87 10.42
N PRO A 21 -6.42 -3.19 10.55
CA PRO A 21 -5.80 -3.39 11.86
C PRO A 21 -6.01 -2.19 12.78
N SER A 22 -6.56 -2.43 13.97
CA SER A 22 -6.84 -1.35 14.91
C SER A 22 -5.60 -0.58 15.34
N PRO A 23 -4.41 -1.19 15.46
CA PRO A 23 -3.20 -0.42 15.74
C PRO A 23 -2.88 0.62 14.67
N PHE A 24 -3.15 0.30 13.39
CA PHE A 24 -2.97 1.28 12.31
C PHE A 24 -4.02 2.37 12.38
N LYS A 25 -5.26 2.00 12.68
CA LYS A 25 -6.32 2.99 12.81
C LYS A 25 -6.02 3.99 13.92
N SER A 26 -5.42 3.52 15.01
CA SER A 26 -5.04 4.37 16.13
C SER A 26 -3.97 5.40 15.78
N LEU A 27 -3.18 5.16 14.73
CA LEU A 27 -2.16 6.08 14.27
C LEU A 27 -2.75 7.19 13.37
N MET A 28 -3.95 6.99 12.87
CA MET A 28 -4.64 7.97 12.05
C MET A 28 -5.43 8.93 12.95
N PRO A 29 -5.65 10.19 12.49
CA PRO A 29 -6.47 11.11 13.25
C PRO A 29 -7.86 10.53 13.50
N SER A 30 -8.36 10.60 14.74
CA SER A 30 -9.67 10.08 15.10
C SER A 30 -10.80 10.86 14.44
N GLU A 31 -10.55 12.15 14.15
CA GLU A 31 -11.46 13.00 13.41
C GLU A 31 -10.74 13.47 12.15
N GLY A 32 -11.49 13.61 11.07
CA GLY A 32 -10.94 14.04 9.81
C GLY A 32 -11.03 12.96 8.75
N ASP A 33 -10.14 13.02 7.77
CA ASP A 33 -10.18 12.16 6.60
C ASP A 33 -9.68 10.75 6.92
N GLN A 34 -10.58 9.77 6.81
CA GLN A 34 -10.27 8.37 7.04
C GLN A 34 -10.08 7.59 5.74
N ARG A 35 -10.10 8.28 4.60
CA ARG A 35 -9.95 7.64 3.30
C ARG A 35 -8.53 7.14 3.11
N LEU A 36 -8.45 5.97 2.48
CA LEU A 36 -7.17 5.35 2.12
C LEU A 36 -7.21 5.07 0.62
N VAL A 37 -6.06 5.17 -0.02
CA VAL A 37 -5.94 4.83 -1.44
C VAL A 37 -5.15 3.54 -1.56
N VAL A 38 -5.72 2.56 -2.26
CA VAL A 38 -5.09 1.26 -2.45
C VAL A 38 -4.79 1.05 -3.94
N LYS A 39 -3.64 0.47 -4.22
CA LYS A 39 -3.19 0.20 -5.59
C LYS A 39 -2.24 -0.98 -5.61
N LYS A 40 -2.00 -1.54 -6.82
CA LYS A 40 -0.98 -2.56 -6.99
C LYS A 40 0.40 -1.91 -6.95
N ASP A 41 1.34 -2.51 -6.23
CA ASP A 41 2.74 -2.07 -6.23
C ASP A 41 3.33 -2.19 -7.64
N ILE A 42 4.17 -1.24 -8.03
CA ILE A 42 4.80 -1.23 -9.35
C ILE A 42 5.79 -2.39 -9.52
N PHE A 43 6.51 -2.72 -8.45
CA PHE A 43 7.62 -3.67 -8.52
C PHE A 43 7.33 -5.01 -7.85
N GLU A 44 6.58 -5.00 -6.76
CA GLU A 44 6.37 -6.18 -5.94
C GLU A 44 4.97 -6.75 -6.09
N ASP A 45 4.81 -8.02 -5.72
CA ASP A 45 3.52 -8.72 -5.83
C ASP A 45 2.67 -8.48 -4.59
N CYS A 46 2.38 -7.22 -4.32
CA CYS A 46 1.59 -6.79 -3.18
C CYS A 46 0.76 -5.55 -3.55
N LEU A 47 -0.16 -5.20 -2.67
CA LEU A 47 -0.88 -3.93 -2.78
C LEU A 47 -0.21 -2.92 -1.86
N GLU A 48 -0.30 -1.64 -2.24
CA GLU A 48 0.12 -0.52 -1.40
C GLU A 48 -1.11 0.26 -0.98
N MET A 49 -1.09 0.77 0.25
CA MET A 49 -2.18 1.57 0.77
C MET A 49 -1.61 2.81 1.46
N TYR A 50 -2.20 3.96 1.17
CA TYR A 50 -1.78 5.26 1.72
C TYR A 50 -2.96 5.99 2.29
N THR A 51 -2.71 6.91 3.22
CA THR A 51 -3.73 7.91 3.56
C THR A 51 -3.99 8.76 2.32
N PHE A 52 -5.17 9.35 2.23
CA PHE A 52 -5.49 10.21 1.09
C PHE A 52 -4.53 11.40 1.00
N GLU A 53 -4.13 11.95 2.14
CA GLU A 53 -3.16 13.04 2.20
C GLU A 53 -1.81 12.61 1.59
N GLU A 54 -1.31 11.43 1.96
CA GLU A 54 -0.04 10.93 1.41
C GLU A 54 -0.18 10.65 -0.08
N TRP A 55 -1.33 10.14 -0.52
CA TRP A 55 -1.61 9.94 -1.93
C TRP A 55 -1.53 11.26 -2.69
N GLU A 56 -2.16 12.32 -2.17
CA GLU A 56 -2.10 13.64 -2.81
C GLU A 56 -0.67 14.15 -2.94
N ARG A 57 0.12 13.98 -1.89
CA ARG A 57 1.53 14.39 -1.90
C ARG A 57 2.31 13.66 -2.99
N GLN A 58 2.18 12.34 -3.06
CA GLN A 58 2.89 11.54 -4.06
C GLN A 58 2.43 11.85 -5.48
N SER A 59 1.13 12.01 -5.68
CA SER A 59 0.60 12.28 -7.02
C SER A 59 1.06 13.65 -7.52
N GLU A 60 1.15 14.65 -6.64
CA GLU A 60 1.68 15.97 -7.02
C GLU A 60 3.16 15.87 -7.43
N GLU A 61 3.94 15.09 -6.69
CA GLU A 61 5.34 14.89 -7.01
C GLU A 61 5.51 14.21 -8.38
N VAL A 62 4.73 13.16 -8.65
CA VAL A 62 4.79 12.48 -9.94
C VAL A 62 4.35 13.41 -11.07
N LYS A 63 3.25 14.14 -10.87
CA LYS A 63 2.75 15.10 -11.88
C LYS A 63 3.79 16.18 -12.20
N SER A 64 4.54 16.62 -11.21
CA SER A 64 5.56 17.65 -11.42
C SER A 64 6.67 17.22 -12.38
N LYS A 65 6.86 15.91 -12.56
CA LYS A 65 7.87 15.35 -13.46
C LYS A 65 7.34 15.09 -14.86
N LEU A 66 6.04 15.27 -15.08
CA LEU A 66 5.41 14.96 -16.35
C LEU A 66 5.21 16.23 -17.18
N ASN A 67 5.35 16.06 -18.50
CA ASN A 67 5.06 17.11 -19.48
C ASN A 67 3.70 16.80 -20.12
N ILE A 68 2.71 17.68 -19.91
CA ILE A 68 1.35 17.46 -20.41
C ILE A 68 1.27 17.42 -21.95
N PHE A 69 2.27 17.94 -22.63
CA PHE A 69 2.32 17.93 -24.10
C PHE A 69 3.02 16.68 -24.65
N ASN A 70 3.51 15.80 -23.78
CA ASN A 70 4.18 14.58 -24.20
C ASN A 70 3.20 13.41 -24.14
N ARG A 71 2.97 12.76 -25.29
CA ARG A 71 2.01 11.65 -25.39
C ARG A 71 2.38 10.47 -24.50
N ALA A 72 3.67 10.15 -24.40
CA ALA A 72 4.14 9.06 -23.55
C ALA A 72 3.89 9.35 -22.07
N HIS A 73 4.07 10.61 -21.66
CA HIS A 73 3.79 11.02 -20.29
C HIS A 73 2.29 10.91 -19.97
N ALA A 74 1.43 11.27 -20.91
CA ALA A 74 -0.01 11.14 -20.74
C ALA A 74 -0.41 9.67 -20.59
N ALA A 75 0.19 8.80 -21.39
CA ALA A 75 -0.05 7.35 -21.29
C ALA A 75 0.44 6.78 -19.96
N PHE A 76 1.61 7.22 -19.52
CA PHE A 76 2.14 6.84 -18.20
C PHE A 76 1.17 7.22 -17.09
N TRP A 77 0.69 8.46 -17.10
CA TRP A 77 -0.23 8.93 -16.06
C TRP A 77 -1.53 8.13 -16.04
N ARG A 78 -2.07 7.81 -17.22
CA ARG A 78 -3.29 7.00 -17.33
C ARG A 78 -3.08 5.62 -16.71
N GLU A 79 -1.95 4.99 -16.99
CA GLU A 79 -1.61 3.67 -16.45
C GLU A 79 -1.32 3.75 -14.96
N TYR A 80 -0.66 4.82 -14.53
CA TYR A 80 -0.37 5.07 -13.13
C TYR A 80 -1.66 5.19 -12.30
N MET A 81 -2.69 5.79 -12.88
CA MET A 81 -4.00 5.96 -12.21
C MET A 81 -4.92 4.75 -12.32
N ARG A 82 -4.60 3.82 -13.21
CA ARG A 82 -5.48 2.68 -13.47
C ARG A 82 -5.63 1.81 -12.23
N ASP A 83 -6.86 1.33 -12.00
CA ASP A 83 -7.18 0.38 -10.92
C ASP A 83 -6.83 0.84 -9.52
N ARG A 84 -6.74 2.14 -9.30
CA ARG A 84 -6.64 2.67 -7.94
C ARG A 84 -8.03 2.77 -7.35
N ALA A 85 -8.10 2.59 -6.04
CA ALA A 85 -9.38 2.66 -5.37
C ALA A 85 -9.26 3.45 -4.07
N VAL A 86 -10.32 4.18 -3.76
CA VAL A 86 -10.44 4.85 -2.47
C VAL A 86 -11.28 3.94 -1.58
N VAL A 87 -10.77 3.60 -0.43
CA VAL A 87 -11.45 2.75 0.54
C VAL A 87 -11.47 3.45 1.89
N GLU A 88 -12.42 3.08 2.72
CA GLU A 88 -12.57 3.67 4.05
C GLU A 88 -13.10 2.59 4.99
N PRO A 89 -12.56 2.47 6.21
CA PRO A 89 -13.06 1.49 7.17
C PRO A 89 -14.53 1.76 7.48
N ASP A 90 -15.36 0.72 7.45
CA ASP A 90 -16.77 0.89 7.75
C ASP A 90 -17.00 1.22 9.24
N ALA A 91 -18.15 1.82 9.53
CA ALA A 91 -18.48 2.29 10.89
C ALA A 91 -18.77 1.16 11.88
N LYS A 92 -19.10 -0.03 11.37
CA LYS A 92 -19.50 -1.15 12.24
C LYS A 92 -18.31 -1.91 12.79
N LEU A 93 -17.48 -2.46 11.89
CA LEU A 93 -16.38 -3.36 12.27
C LEU A 93 -15.03 -2.87 11.79
N GLY A 94 -14.96 -1.69 11.17
CA GLY A 94 -13.70 -1.18 10.65
C GLY A 94 -13.17 -1.98 9.47
N ARG A 95 -14.07 -2.51 8.63
CA ARG A 95 -13.67 -3.33 7.48
C ARG A 95 -13.43 -2.46 6.26
N LEU A 96 -12.40 -2.83 5.51
CA LEU A 96 -12.12 -2.26 4.19
C LEU A 96 -12.72 -3.17 3.13
N SER A 97 -13.36 -2.58 2.12
CA SER A 97 -13.82 -3.31 0.94
C SER A 97 -12.81 -3.09 -0.16
N ILE A 98 -11.95 -4.10 -0.39
CA ILE A 98 -10.92 -4.00 -1.41
C ILE A 98 -11.49 -4.53 -2.72
N PRO A 99 -11.37 -3.76 -3.82
CA PRO A 99 -11.89 -4.21 -5.11
C PRO A 99 -11.34 -5.57 -5.51
N LYS A 100 -12.22 -6.40 -6.03
CA LYS A 100 -11.88 -7.76 -6.43
C LYS A 100 -10.70 -7.81 -7.39
N LYS A 101 -10.65 -6.88 -8.33
CA LYS A 101 -9.57 -6.81 -9.31
C LYS A 101 -8.20 -6.63 -8.66
N LEU A 102 -8.14 -5.81 -7.61
CA LEU A 102 -6.88 -5.62 -6.86
C LEU A 102 -6.52 -6.89 -6.09
N LEU A 103 -7.48 -7.53 -5.45
CA LEU A 103 -7.22 -8.80 -4.75
C LEU A 103 -6.76 -9.88 -5.71
N GLU A 104 -7.37 -9.96 -6.89
CA GLU A 104 -6.95 -10.92 -7.91
C GLU A 104 -5.53 -10.66 -8.40
N SER A 105 -5.12 -9.39 -8.44
CA SER A 105 -3.77 -9.02 -8.88
C SER A 105 -2.68 -9.57 -7.96
N ILE A 106 -3.03 -9.95 -6.74
CA ILE A 106 -2.09 -10.57 -5.80
C ILE A 106 -2.45 -12.02 -5.50
N GLY A 107 -3.21 -12.67 -6.40
CA GLY A 107 -3.53 -14.08 -6.34
C GLY A 107 -4.81 -14.44 -5.61
N GLY A 108 -5.67 -13.48 -5.31
CA GLY A 108 -6.94 -13.71 -4.63
C GLY A 108 -6.80 -14.39 -3.26
N PRO A 109 -5.90 -13.91 -2.39
CA PRO A 109 -5.64 -14.58 -1.12
C PRO A 109 -6.83 -14.51 -0.17
N LYS A 110 -6.97 -15.50 0.70
CA LYS A 110 -7.96 -15.49 1.78
C LYS A 110 -7.38 -14.89 3.05
N VAL A 111 -6.06 -14.98 3.20
CA VAL A 111 -5.36 -14.39 4.35
C VAL A 111 -4.27 -13.48 3.83
N VAL A 112 -4.23 -12.27 4.38
CA VAL A 112 -3.24 -11.27 4.00
C VAL A 112 -2.44 -10.83 5.22
N VAL A 113 -1.27 -10.26 4.95
CA VAL A 113 -0.46 -9.58 5.96
C VAL A 113 -0.45 -8.10 5.60
N PHE A 114 -0.82 -7.28 6.58
CA PHE A 114 -0.65 -5.83 6.51
C PHE A 114 0.71 -5.51 7.11
N SER A 115 1.61 -4.97 6.31
CA SER A 115 2.94 -4.60 6.76
C SER A 115 3.10 -3.08 6.73
N GLY A 116 3.29 -2.49 7.90
CA GLY A 116 3.54 -1.04 8.01
C GLY A 116 4.93 -0.74 7.49
N ASN A 117 5.01 0.18 6.54
CA ASN A 117 6.25 0.55 5.88
C ASN A 117 6.37 2.07 5.85
N ASP A 118 6.38 2.66 7.04
CA ASP A 118 6.48 4.10 7.28
C ASP A 118 5.29 4.87 6.70
N TYR A 119 5.43 5.49 5.54
CA TYR A 119 4.38 6.32 4.93
C TYR A 119 3.28 5.51 4.24
N LYS A 120 3.43 4.20 4.17
CA LYS A 120 2.47 3.32 3.50
C LYS A 120 2.28 2.02 4.26
N ILE A 121 1.24 1.28 3.88
CA ILE A 121 1.00 -0.08 4.32
C ILE A 121 1.08 -0.96 3.08
N GLU A 122 1.80 -2.07 3.17
CA GLU A 122 1.78 -3.07 2.11
C GLU A 122 0.83 -4.19 2.51
N ILE A 123 0.07 -4.69 1.54
CA ILE A 123 -0.87 -5.78 1.76
C ILE A 123 -0.40 -6.94 0.88
N TRP A 124 0.01 -8.03 1.53
CA TRP A 124 0.58 -9.20 0.87
C TRP A 124 -0.29 -10.42 1.11
N ALA A 125 -0.38 -11.31 0.11
CA ALA A 125 -0.83 -12.68 0.39
C ALA A 125 0.12 -13.26 1.42
N LYS A 126 -0.40 -13.88 2.47
CA LYS A 126 0.40 -14.34 3.59
C LYS A 126 1.60 -15.21 3.16
N GLU A 127 1.36 -16.19 2.30
CA GLU A 127 2.41 -17.10 1.83
C GLU A 127 3.53 -16.36 1.09
N LYS A 128 3.16 -15.38 0.30
CA LYS A 128 4.13 -14.57 -0.46
C LYS A 128 4.94 -13.68 0.45
N TYR A 129 4.29 -13.12 1.48
CA TYR A 129 4.99 -12.30 2.45
C TYR A 129 6.06 -13.12 3.19
N GLU A 130 5.68 -14.32 3.63
CA GLU A 130 6.59 -15.20 4.35
C GLU A 130 7.77 -15.65 3.48
N ALA A 131 7.56 -15.76 2.17
CA ALA A 131 8.62 -16.12 1.22
C ALA A 131 9.41 -14.90 0.70
N SER A 132 8.97 -13.69 1.02
CA SER A 132 9.60 -12.47 0.55
C SER A 132 10.82 -12.09 1.40
N GLY A 133 11.52 -11.09 0.95
CA GLY A 133 12.64 -10.55 1.69
C GLY A 133 13.97 -10.92 1.05
N ILE A 134 15.01 -10.32 1.56
CA ILE A 134 16.37 -10.57 1.14
C ILE A 134 17.10 -11.35 2.23
N SER A 135 18.22 -11.98 1.89
CA SER A 135 19.01 -12.70 2.87
C SER A 135 19.60 -11.72 3.90
N ASN A 136 19.94 -12.24 5.08
CA ASN A 136 20.58 -11.43 6.09
C ASN A 136 21.94 -10.89 5.60
N GLU A 137 22.66 -11.71 4.83
CA GLU A 137 23.94 -11.29 4.23
C GLU A 137 23.75 -10.11 3.29
N GLU A 138 22.76 -10.21 2.40
CA GLU A 138 22.46 -9.12 1.46
C GLU A 138 22.02 -7.88 2.20
N PHE A 139 21.17 -8.02 3.22
CA PHE A 139 20.71 -6.91 4.05
C PHE A 139 21.91 -6.19 4.69
N LEU A 140 22.84 -6.94 5.28
CA LEU A 140 24.03 -6.37 5.93
C LEU A 140 24.96 -5.69 4.93
N ASN A 141 25.10 -6.27 3.72
CA ASN A 141 25.90 -5.66 2.67
C ASN A 141 25.35 -4.29 2.27
N ILE A 142 24.05 -4.21 2.06
CA ILE A 142 23.41 -2.95 1.68
C ILE A 142 23.51 -1.94 2.82
N ALA A 143 23.29 -2.37 4.04
CA ALA A 143 23.42 -1.50 5.21
C ALA A 143 24.83 -0.92 5.34
N GLY A 144 25.85 -1.75 5.07
CA GLY A 144 27.24 -1.32 5.07
C GLY A 144 27.52 -0.28 4.01
N GLN A 145 27.01 -0.49 2.79
CA GLN A 145 27.15 0.48 1.70
C GLN A 145 26.51 1.81 2.05
N LEU A 146 25.28 1.78 2.60
CA LEU A 146 24.58 2.99 2.97
C LEU A 146 25.33 3.79 4.05
N SER A 147 25.99 3.12 4.98
CA SER A 147 26.73 3.80 6.02
C SER A 147 28.02 4.46 5.49
N GLN A 148 28.55 4.00 4.36
CA GLN A 148 29.76 4.54 3.73
C GLN A 148 29.48 5.69 2.76
N GLU A 149 28.25 5.85 2.33
CA GLU A 149 27.86 6.83 1.31
C GLU A 149 27.63 8.25 1.85
N ARG A 150 28.03 8.50 3.05
CA ARG A 150 27.86 9.83 3.65
C ARG A 150 28.92 10.82 3.20
#